data_922b75d00f67ba7f85c18c2457edebf0
#
_entry.id   922b75d00f67ba7f85c18c2457edebf0
#
_cell.length_a   1.000
_cell.length_b   1.000
_cell.length_c   1.000
_cell.angle_alpha   90.00
_cell.angle_beta   90.00
_cell.angle_gamma   90.00
#
_symmetry.space_group_name_H-M   'P 1'
#
loop_
_entity.id
_entity.type
_entity.pdbx_description
1 polymer ?
#
loop_
_entity_poly.entity_id
_entity_poly.type
_entity_poly.pdbx_seq_one_letter_code
_entity_poly.pdbx_strand_id
1 'polypeptide(L)'
;MANGSIPRILMLGAAPETRGEIAAVVDAYRASGLFARWPLHYVVSDSEGGVLERARQGLTAAREVLGTMASIGRIALHVHAEAYGSFWRHAGFVLAGAASRCPVLLQLHGGDFERFYDDSSAETRRIICFVLERAACVVVACESQRSWIASVARNARAVCVPNPAIAPSGPQQDRRENLVLFLDRLTGAKGVFDVLGAVAAVRDSVPDLTLVCAGGGDRAAVARVAEKLGIADAVKFTGAVGPSGKRALLESAAVFVLPSYRDALPISLLEAMAAGVPVIASPVGAISDAIVDGVSGFLVAPGDLGTLSRTLHKVLFDPALAARIGAAARESARRRYAPEKVLPRIEELYASLAVQPARAAAPPVRGIDLKKAA
;
A
#
# COMPACT_ATOMS: atom_id res chain seq x y z
N MET A 1 18.89 -15.36 -31.21
CA MET A 1 18.31 -14.40 -30.24
C MET A 1 17.03 -13.85 -30.84
N ALA A 2 15.87 -14.26 -30.33
CA ALA A 2 14.60 -13.79 -30.86
C ALA A 2 14.45 -12.31 -30.54
N ASN A 3 14.26 -11.51 -31.59
CA ASN A 3 13.96 -10.07 -31.49
C ASN A 3 12.56 -9.88 -30.81
N GLY A 4 12.48 -10.10 -29.50
CA GLY A 4 11.28 -9.88 -28.72
C GLY A 4 11.13 -8.39 -28.46
N SER A 5 10.31 -7.69 -29.27
CA SER A 5 9.93 -6.32 -28.92
C SER A 5 9.35 -6.29 -27.51
N ILE A 6 9.83 -5.34 -26.69
CA ILE A 6 9.34 -5.11 -25.34
C ILE A 6 7.82 -4.84 -25.40
N PRO A 7 6.97 -5.58 -24.65
CA PRO A 7 5.54 -5.36 -24.69
C PRO A 7 5.19 -3.97 -24.15
N ARG A 8 4.16 -3.34 -24.69
CA ARG A 8 3.58 -2.16 -24.06
C ARG A 8 2.85 -2.59 -22.77
N ILE A 9 3.16 -1.94 -21.67
CA ILE A 9 2.52 -2.21 -20.39
C ILE A 9 1.37 -1.24 -20.21
N LEU A 10 0.13 -1.75 -20.03
CA LEU A 10 -0.99 -0.95 -19.54
C LEU A 10 -1.10 -1.16 -18.04
N MET A 11 -0.76 -0.13 -17.30
CA MET A 11 -0.88 -0.14 -15.83
C MET A 11 -2.23 0.46 -15.43
N LEU A 12 -3.07 -0.33 -14.74
CA LEU A 12 -4.39 0.07 -14.30
C LEU A 12 -4.40 0.28 -12.78
N GLY A 13 -4.96 1.38 -12.34
CA GLY A 13 -5.04 1.69 -10.91
C GLY A 13 -5.95 2.87 -10.61
N ALA A 14 -5.90 3.32 -9.37
CA ALA A 14 -6.68 4.45 -8.88
C ALA A 14 -6.20 5.77 -9.47
N ALA A 15 -7.10 6.76 -9.55
CA ALA A 15 -6.74 8.11 -9.95
C ALA A 15 -5.67 8.68 -9.00
N PRO A 16 -4.67 9.43 -9.49
CA PRO A 16 -3.63 10.01 -8.64
C PRO A 16 -4.19 10.89 -7.51
N GLU A 17 -5.34 11.50 -7.74
CA GLU A 17 -6.04 12.36 -6.80
C GLU A 17 -6.63 11.60 -5.59
N THR A 18 -6.84 10.29 -5.70
CA THR A 18 -7.41 9.46 -4.61
C THR A 18 -6.49 9.35 -3.39
N ARG A 19 -5.19 9.63 -3.58
CA ARG A 19 -4.16 9.64 -2.52
C ARG A 19 -4.17 8.40 -1.62
N GLY A 20 -4.60 7.25 -2.18
CA GLY A 20 -4.55 5.93 -1.52
C GLY A 20 -3.21 5.23 -1.70
N GLU A 21 -3.11 3.98 -1.18
CA GLU A 21 -1.89 3.17 -1.29
C GLU A 21 -1.50 2.90 -2.75
N ILE A 22 -2.46 2.58 -3.62
CA ILE A 22 -2.21 2.35 -5.06
C ILE A 22 -1.59 3.60 -5.70
N ALA A 23 -2.19 4.79 -5.47
CA ALA A 23 -1.67 6.03 -6.01
C ALA A 23 -0.23 6.30 -5.52
N ALA A 24 0.04 6.07 -4.24
CA ALA A 24 1.37 6.27 -3.67
C ALA A 24 2.43 5.33 -4.28
N VAL A 25 2.08 4.05 -4.52
CA VAL A 25 2.98 3.10 -5.19
C VAL A 25 3.23 3.50 -6.64
N VAL A 26 2.20 3.89 -7.38
CA VAL A 26 2.33 4.33 -8.78
C VAL A 26 3.17 5.61 -8.88
N ASP A 27 2.98 6.55 -7.96
CA ASP A 27 3.81 7.77 -7.87
C ASP A 27 5.27 7.42 -7.57
N ALA A 28 5.53 6.46 -6.69
CA ALA A 28 6.87 5.97 -6.41
C ALA A 28 7.50 5.32 -7.66
N TYR A 29 6.76 4.53 -8.42
CA TYR A 29 7.22 3.95 -9.69
C TYR A 29 7.55 5.04 -10.72
N ARG A 30 6.70 6.07 -10.82
CA ARG A 30 6.89 7.20 -11.73
C ARG A 30 8.12 8.03 -11.35
N ALA A 31 8.22 8.43 -10.10
CA ALA A 31 9.33 9.22 -9.57
C ALA A 31 10.67 8.49 -9.67
N SER A 32 10.65 7.15 -9.60
CA SER A 32 11.84 6.30 -9.73
C SER A 32 12.20 5.93 -11.17
N GLY A 33 11.52 6.52 -12.15
CA GLY A 33 11.85 6.39 -13.57
C GLY A 33 11.39 5.10 -14.25
N LEU A 34 10.51 4.29 -13.64
CA LEU A 34 9.98 3.07 -14.27
C LEU A 34 9.25 3.39 -15.58
N PHE A 35 8.47 4.48 -15.60
CA PHE A 35 7.73 4.95 -16.77
C PHE A 35 8.62 5.45 -17.92
N ALA A 36 9.85 5.87 -17.62
CA ALA A 36 10.82 6.27 -18.63
C ALA A 36 11.58 5.07 -19.21
N ARG A 37 11.78 4.01 -18.42
CA ARG A 37 12.53 2.82 -18.84
C ARG A 37 11.67 1.79 -19.60
N TRP A 38 10.36 1.79 -19.34
CA TRP A 38 9.42 0.86 -19.98
C TRP A 38 8.34 1.61 -20.76
N PRO A 39 7.85 1.08 -21.89
CA PRO A 39 6.74 1.66 -22.65
C PRO A 39 5.43 1.49 -21.89
N LEU A 40 5.28 2.22 -20.80
CA LEU A 40 4.24 2.10 -19.80
C LEU A 40 3.19 3.22 -19.98
N HIS A 41 1.93 2.83 -20.09
CA HIS A 41 0.80 3.75 -20.16
C HIS A 41 -0.12 3.50 -18.97
N TYR A 42 -0.44 4.56 -18.22
CA TYR A 42 -1.29 4.47 -17.04
C TYR A 42 -2.74 4.75 -17.40
N VAL A 43 -3.61 3.81 -17.07
CA VAL A 43 -5.06 3.88 -17.28
C VAL A 43 -5.73 4.03 -15.91
N VAL A 44 -6.42 5.12 -15.69
CA VAL A 44 -7.22 5.31 -14.47
C VAL A 44 -8.45 4.43 -14.55
N SER A 45 -8.54 3.43 -13.68
CA SER A 45 -9.64 2.46 -13.64
C SER A 45 -10.56 2.62 -12.43
N ASP A 46 -10.19 3.44 -11.46
CA ASP A 46 -10.95 3.75 -10.25
C ASP A 46 -10.78 5.22 -9.85
N SER A 47 -11.84 5.84 -9.34
CA SER A 47 -11.85 7.23 -8.89
C SER A 47 -12.64 7.36 -7.58
N GLU A 48 -12.38 8.43 -6.82
CA GLU A 48 -13.24 8.82 -5.72
C GLU A 48 -14.54 9.41 -6.31
N GLY A 49 -15.68 8.87 -5.91
CA GLY A 49 -16.97 9.34 -6.39
C GLY A 49 -18.11 8.36 -6.11
N GLY A 50 -19.32 8.73 -6.52
CA GLY A 50 -20.50 7.88 -6.41
C GLY A 50 -20.43 6.66 -7.33
N VAL A 51 -21.36 5.72 -7.14
CA VAL A 51 -21.42 4.45 -7.91
C VAL A 51 -21.44 4.70 -9.42
N LEU A 52 -22.16 5.72 -9.88
CA LEU A 52 -22.27 6.08 -11.31
C LEU A 52 -20.93 6.57 -11.88
N GLU A 53 -20.19 7.38 -11.14
CA GLU A 53 -18.91 7.91 -11.58
C GLU A 53 -17.86 6.82 -11.67
N ARG A 54 -17.78 5.94 -10.67
CA ARG A 54 -16.93 4.74 -10.70
C ARG A 54 -17.26 3.80 -11.85
N ALA A 55 -18.56 3.59 -12.13
CA ALA A 55 -19.01 2.78 -13.28
C ALA A 55 -18.60 3.42 -14.62
N ARG A 56 -18.78 4.73 -14.77
CA ARG A 56 -18.35 5.48 -15.96
C ARG A 56 -16.84 5.39 -16.16
N GLN A 57 -16.06 5.57 -15.09
CA GLN A 57 -14.60 5.44 -15.13
C GLN A 57 -14.16 4.04 -15.54
N GLY A 58 -14.79 3.01 -14.95
CA GLY A 58 -14.52 1.62 -15.32
C GLY A 58 -14.82 1.32 -16.80
N LEU A 59 -15.95 1.85 -17.34
CA LEU A 59 -16.27 1.71 -18.76
C LEU A 59 -15.28 2.43 -19.67
N THR A 60 -14.81 3.60 -19.28
CA THR A 60 -13.80 4.35 -20.03
C THR A 60 -12.49 3.57 -20.07
N ALA A 61 -12.05 3.09 -18.91
CA ALA A 61 -10.85 2.24 -18.81
C ALA A 61 -10.98 0.95 -19.64
N ALA A 62 -12.15 0.29 -19.60
CA ALA A 62 -12.40 -0.92 -20.38
C ALA A 62 -12.30 -0.65 -21.91
N ARG A 63 -12.89 0.46 -22.37
CA ARG A 63 -12.79 0.86 -23.79
C ARG A 63 -11.35 1.11 -24.21
N GLU A 64 -10.59 1.81 -23.39
CA GLU A 64 -9.19 2.13 -23.64
C GLU A 64 -8.32 0.87 -23.69
N VAL A 65 -8.47 -0.03 -22.70
CA VAL A 65 -7.76 -1.31 -22.63
C VAL A 65 -8.09 -2.18 -23.83
N LEU A 66 -9.38 -2.40 -24.10
CA LEU A 66 -9.82 -3.26 -25.23
C LEU A 66 -9.42 -2.67 -26.58
N GLY A 67 -9.54 -1.35 -26.77
CA GLY A 67 -9.09 -0.66 -27.97
C GLY A 67 -7.59 -0.81 -28.19
N THR A 68 -6.80 -0.68 -27.12
CA THR A 68 -5.34 -0.87 -27.18
C THR A 68 -4.97 -2.34 -27.46
N MET A 69 -5.66 -3.29 -26.84
CA MET A 69 -5.47 -4.73 -27.08
C MET A 69 -5.76 -5.12 -28.53
N ALA A 70 -6.75 -4.48 -29.16
CA ALA A 70 -7.10 -4.71 -30.56
C ALA A 70 -6.11 -4.09 -31.55
N SER A 71 -5.44 -2.99 -31.16
CA SER A 71 -4.61 -2.17 -32.05
C SER A 71 -3.11 -2.50 -32.00
N ILE A 72 -2.61 -3.10 -30.91
CA ILE A 72 -1.17 -3.28 -30.63
C ILE A 72 -0.86 -4.75 -30.37
N GLY A 73 0.10 -5.32 -31.12
CA GLY A 73 0.34 -6.76 -31.18
C GLY A 73 0.89 -7.44 -29.92
N ARG A 74 1.54 -6.72 -28.99
CA ARG A 74 2.07 -7.29 -27.73
C ARG A 74 1.84 -6.32 -26.58
N ILE A 75 0.90 -6.67 -25.70
CA ILE A 75 0.52 -5.91 -24.53
C ILE A 75 0.59 -6.82 -23.31
N ALA A 76 0.98 -6.28 -22.17
CA ALA A 76 0.77 -6.87 -20.85
C ALA A 76 -0.02 -5.90 -19.99
N LEU A 77 -0.89 -6.41 -19.13
CA LEU A 77 -1.61 -5.61 -18.15
C LEU A 77 -0.87 -5.68 -16.82
N HIS A 78 -0.72 -4.53 -16.16
CA HIS A 78 -0.33 -4.45 -14.75
C HIS A 78 -1.50 -3.85 -13.97
N VAL A 79 -2.24 -4.68 -13.28
CA VAL A 79 -3.50 -4.33 -12.61
C VAL A 79 -3.25 -4.21 -11.12
N HIS A 80 -3.50 -3.02 -10.55
CA HIS A 80 -3.44 -2.79 -9.12
C HIS A 80 -4.83 -2.95 -8.51
N ALA A 81 -4.96 -3.74 -7.45
CA ALA A 81 -6.23 -3.97 -6.77
C ALA A 81 -6.05 -4.02 -5.25
N GLU A 82 -7.03 -3.51 -4.52
CA GLU A 82 -7.23 -3.73 -3.09
C GLU A 82 -8.36 -4.77 -2.90
N ALA A 83 -8.64 -5.12 -1.65
CA ALA A 83 -9.75 -6.00 -1.27
C ALA A 83 -11.14 -5.42 -1.64
N TYR A 84 -12.17 -6.24 -1.48
CA TYR A 84 -13.59 -5.89 -1.63
C TYR A 84 -13.95 -5.30 -3.02
N GLY A 85 -14.60 -4.15 -3.05
CA GLY A 85 -15.08 -3.53 -4.28
C GLY A 85 -13.98 -3.20 -5.29
N SER A 86 -12.76 -2.91 -4.84
CA SER A 86 -11.61 -2.70 -5.72
C SER A 86 -11.27 -4.00 -6.48
N PHE A 87 -11.18 -5.12 -5.78
CA PHE A 87 -10.93 -6.42 -6.39
C PHE A 87 -11.93 -6.75 -7.49
N TRP A 88 -13.24 -6.60 -7.21
CA TRP A 88 -14.27 -6.95 -8.18
C TRP A 88 -14.24 -6.08 -9.44
N ARG A 89 -13.95 -4.81 -9.31
CA ARG A 89 -13.77 -3.91 -10.46
C ARG A 89 -12.61 -4.33 -11.34
N HIS A 90 -11.52 -4.79 -10.75
CA HIS A 90 -10.30 -5.15 -11.46
C HIS A 90 -10.30 -6.62 -11.93
N ALA A 91 -11.07 -7.50 -11.32
CA ALA A 91 -11.23 -8.89 -11.73
C ALA A 91 -11.65 -9.03 -13.21
N GLY A 92 -12.52 -8.14 -13.69
CA GLY A 92 -12.93 -8.08 -15.09
C GLY A 92 -11.74 -7.89 -16.05
N PHE A 93 -10.78 -7.02 -15.72
CA PHE A 93 -9.58 -6.81 -16.53
C PHE A 93 -8.65 -8.01 -16.50
N VAL A 94 -8.52 -8.68 -15.34
CA VAL A 94 -7.73 -9.92 -15.24
C VAL A 94 -8.32 -11.02 -16.15
N LEU A 95 -9.64 -11.22 -16.09
CA LEU A 95 -10.32 -12.22 -16.90
C LEU A 95 -10.30 -11.89 -18.39
N ALA A 96 -10.53 -10.62 -18.75
CA ALA A 96 -10.43 -10.16 -20.15
C ALA A 96 -9.02 -10.34 -20.70
N GLY A 97 -7.99 -10.00 -19.93
CA GLY A 97 -6.60 -10.23 -20.30
C GLY A 97 -6.31 -11.71 -20.54
N ALA A 98 -6.72 -12.56 -19.60
CA ALA A 98 -6.54 -14.00 -19.71
C ALA A 98 -7.27 -14.59 -20.96
N ALA A 99 -8.50 -14.16 -21.22
CA ALA A 99 -9.28 -14.58 -22.38
C ALA A 99 -8.66 -14.14 -23.72
N SER A 100 -8.05 -12.96 -23.75
CA SER A 100 -7.40 -12.37 -24.92
C SER A 100 -5.92 -12.78 -25.05
N ARG A 101 -5.45 -13.72 -24.23
CA ARG A 101 -4.03 -14.14 -24.18
C ARG A 101 -3.06 -12.99 -23.91
N CYS A 102 -3.53 -11.92 -23.28
CA CYS A 102 -2.73 -10.83 -22.79
C CYS A 102 -2.28 -11.17 -21.36
N PRO A 103 -0.98 -11.29 -21.07
CA PRO A 103 -0.51 -11.65 -19.73
C PRO A 103 -0.85 -10.53 -18.73
N VAL A 104 -1.32 -10.91 -17.55
CA VAL A 104 -1.71 -9.97 -16.49
C VAL A 104 -0.82 -10.14 -15.27
N LEU A 105 -0.18 -9.06 -14.85
CA LEU A 105 0.42 -8.91 -13.55
C LEU A 105 -0.64 -8.30 -12.64
N LEU A 106 -1.11 -9.03 -11.63
CA LEU A 106 -2.06 -8.53 -10.65
C LEU A 106 -1.31 -8.17 -9.37
N GLN A 107 -1.22 -6.89 -9.05
CA GLN A 107 -0.60 -6.43 -7.80
C GLN A 107 -1.68 -6.14 -6.76
N LEU A 108 -1.63 -6.86 -5.64
CA LEU A 108 -2.55 -6.71 -4.52
C LEU A 108 -1.98 -5.76 -3.48
N HIS A 109 -2.82 -4.85 -3.01
CA HIS A 109 -2.51 -3.84 -2.00
C HIS A 109 -3.35 -3.98 -0.74
N GLY A 110 -2.84 -3.47 0.36
CA GLY A 110 -3.51 -3.50 1.66
C GLY A 110 -3.38 -4.83 2.41
N GLY A 111 -3.75 -4.80 3.69
CA GLY A 111 -3.71 -5.96 4.60
C GLY A 111 -5.04 -6.70 4.73
N ASP A 112 -6.10 -6.25 4.06
CA ASP A 112 -7.45 -6.77 4.27
C ASP A 112 -7.85 -7.90 3.30
N PHE A 113 -6.93 -8.35 2.41
CA PHE A 113 -7.30 -9.31 1.35
C PHE A 113 -7.63 -10.70 1.90
N GLU A 114 -6.88 -11.16 2.90
CA GLU A 114 -7.14 -12.42 3.61
C GLU A 114 -8.52 -12.39 4.28
N ARG A 115 -8.80 -11.32 5.02
CA ARG A 115 -10.11 -11.13 5.64
C ARG A 115 -11.25 -11.05 4.62
N PHE A 116 -11.05 -10.31 3.53
CA PHE A 116 -12.02 -10.26 2.44
C PHE A 116 -12.37 -11.66 1.92
N TYR A 117 -11.36 -12.50 1.78
CA TYR A 117 -11.55 -13.90 1.39
C TYR A 117 -12.31 -14.68 2.48
N ASP A 118 -11.91 -14.54 3.76
CA ASP A 118 -12.51 -15.27 4.86
C ASP A 118 -13.96 -14.86 5.15
N ASP A 119 -14.28 -13.58 4.98
CA ASP A 119 -15.64 -13.05 5.12
C ASP A 119 -16.55 -13.41 3.92
N SER A 120 -16.00 -13.98 2.83
CA SER A 120 -16.73 -14.32 1.62
C SER A 120 -17.40 -15.70 1.69
N SER A 121 -18.50 -15.87 0.94
CA SER A 121 -19.14 -17.19 0.77
C SER A 121 -18.22 -18.18 0.04
N ALA A 122 -18.50 -19.47 0.14
CA ALA A 122 -17.71 -20.51 -0.53
C ALA A 122 -17.66 -20.32 -2.05
N GLU A 123 -18.76 -19.87 -2.66
CA GLU A 123 -18.86 -19.57 -4.10
C GLU A 123 -17.98 -18.37 -4.45
N THR A 124 -18.04 -17.31 -3.63
CA THR A 124 -17.24 -16.10 -3.82
C THR A 124 -15.75 -16.41 -3.68
N ARG A 125 -15.36 -17.23 -2.70
CA ARG A 125 -13.98 -17.70 -2.53
C ARG A 125 -13.47 -18.45 -3.76
N ARG A 126 -14.30 -19.31 -4.37
CA ARG A 126 -13.95 -20.00 -5.61
C ARG A 126 -13.69 -19.02 -6.76
N ILE A 127 -14.50 -17.97 -6.88
CA ILE A 127 -14.32 -16.93 -7.90
C ILE A 127 -13.04 -16.14 -7.64
N ILE A 128 -12.76 -15.78 -6.39
CA ILE A 128 -11.51 -15.10 -6.01
C ILE A 128 -10.31 -15.96 -6.43
N CYS A 129 -10.27 -17.22 -6.03
CA CYS A 129 -9.19 -18.14 -6.41
C CYS A 129 -9.07 -18.26 -7.93
N PHE A 130 -10.19 -18.40 -8.65
CA PHE A 130 -10.21 -18.46 -10.10
C PHE A 130 -9.56 -17.22 -10.75
N VAL A 131 -9.89 -16.00 -10.25
CA VAL A 131 -9.28 -14.76 -10.76
C VAL A 131 -7.78 -14.72 -10.48
N LEU A 132 -7.35 -15.07 -9.27
CA LEU A 132 -5.93 -15.12 -8.89
C LEU A 132 -5.15 -16.10 -9.78
N GLU A 133 -5.71 -17.26 -10.08
CA GLU A 133 -5.09 -18.28 -10.92
C GLU A 133 -5.06 -17.93 -12.41
N ARG A 134 -5.86 -16.97 -12.87
CA ARG A 134 -5.85 -16.45 -14.24
C ARG A 134 -4.81 -15.36 -14.47
N ALA A 135 -4.34 -14.72 -13.43
CA ALA A 135 -3.20 -13.81 -13.54
C ALA A 135 -1.93 -14.59 -13.95
N ALA A 136 -1.12 -14.02 -14.82
CA ALA A 136 0.19 -14.59 -15.17
C ALA A 136 1.13 -14.58 -13.96
N CYS A 137 0.97 -13.56 -13.10
CA CYS A 137 1.63 -13.46 -11.81
C CYS A 137 0.81 -12.57 -10.88
N VAL A 138 0.71 -12.94 -9.60
CA VAL A 138 0.16 -12.13 -8.53
C VAL A 138 1.31 -11.55 -7.73
N VAL A 139 1.39 -10.23 -7.61
CA VAL A 139 2.39 -9.51 -6.82
C VAL A 139 1.78 -9.10 -5.50
N VAL A 140 2.47 -9.39 -4.41
CA VAL A 140 2.10 -9.01 -3.05
C VAL A 140 3.27 -8.34 -2.33
N ALA A 141 2.96 -7.54 -1.31
CA ALA A 141 3.97 -6.74 -0.63
C ALA A 141 4.82 -7.54 0.39
N CYS A 142 4.36 -8.72 0.82
CA CYS A 142 5.02 -9.49 1.86
C CYS A 142 4.91 -11.01 1.67
N GLU A 143 5.82 -11.72 2.33
CA GLU A 143 5.94 -13.18 2.21
C GLU A 143 4.76 -13.91 2.85
N SER A 144 4.17 -13.37 3.93
CA SER A 144 2.97 -13.93 4.55
C SER A 144 1.79 -13.96 3.57
N GLN A 145 1.54 -12.85 2.86
CA GLN A 145 0.52 -12.81 1.82
C GLN A 145 0.81 -13.78 0.67
N ARG A 146 2.10 -13.89 0.25
CA ARG A 146 2.49 -14.86 -0.79
C ARG A 146 2.17 -16.29 -0.36
N SER A 147 2.53 -16.65 0.87
CA SER A 147 2.30 -17.98 1.43
C SER A 147 0.81 -18.26 1.58
N TRP A 148 0.03 -17.26 2.02
CA TRP A 148 -1.42 -17.37 2.10
C TRP A 148 -2.06 -17.60 0.72
N ILE A 149 -1.69 -16.82 -0.31
CA ILE A 149 -2.20 -17.06 -1.69
C ILE A 149 -1.88 -18.47 -2.15
N ALA A 150 -0.65 -18.97 -1.91
CA ALA A 150 -0.27 -20.32 -2.28
C ALA A 150 -1.11 -21.40 -1.57
N SER A 151 -1.65 -21.11 -0.38
CA SER A 151 -2.50 -22.02 0.37
C SER A 151 -3.93 -22.11 -0.18
N VAL A 152 -4.49 -20.98 -0.66
CA VAL A 152 -5.90 -20.87 -1.11
C VAL A 152 -6.06 -21.00 -2.63
N ALA A 153 -5.12 -20.51 -3.43
CA ALA A 153 -5.13 -20.52 -4.88
C ALA A 153 -3.86 -21.24 -5.41
N ARG A 154 -3.86 -22.55 -5.33
CA ARG A 154 -2.67 -23.42 -5.55
C ARG A 154 -2.02 -23.27 -6.93
N ASN A 155 -2.79 -22.87 -7.94
CA ASN A 155 -2.30 -22.67 -9.30
C ASN A 155 -1.89 -21.21 -9.58
N ALA A 156 -2.08 -20.30 -8.63
CA ALA A 156 -1.62 -18.93 -8.76
C ALA A 156 -0.10 -18.84 -8.59
N ARG A 157 0.57 -18.13 -9.50
CA ARG A 157 1.97 -17.78 -9.33
C ARG A 157 2.05 -16.49 -8.50
N ALA A 158 2.33 -16.59 -7.23
CA ALA A 158 2.49 -15.43 -6.35
C ALA A 158 3.97 -15.09 -6.14
N VAL A 159 4.32 -13.81 -6.17
CA VAL A 159 5.67 -13.28 -5.95
C VAL A 159 5.61 -12.12 -4.98
N CYS A 160 6.50 -12.13 -4.00
CA CYS A 160 6.64 -11.03 -3.04
C CYS A 160 7.54 -9.94 -3.64
N VAL A 161 6.99 -8.74 -3.87
CA VAL A 161 7.74 -7.52 -4.21
C VAL A 161 7.22 -6.40 -3.31
N PRO A 162 8.03 -5.92 -2.36
CA PRO A 162 7.61 -4.88 -1.43
C PRO A 162 7.37 -3.54 -2.15
N ASN A 163 6.66 -2.64 -1.50
CA ASN A 163 6.49 -1.28 -1.99
C ASN A 163 7.82 -0.52 -1.96
N PRO A 164 8.16 0.29 -2.99
CA PRO A 164 9.35 1.12 -2.95
C PRO A 164 9.15 2.32 -2.02
N ALA A 165 10.19 2.66 -1.28
CA ALA A 165 10.23 3.83 -0.41
C ALA A 165 11.21 4.87 -0.98
N ILE A 166 10.70 6.07 -1.26
CA ILE A 166 11.52 7.17 -1.74
C ILE A 166 12.02 7.96 -0.54
N ALA A 167 13.34 7.99 -0.37
CA ALA A 167 13.95 8.86 0.62
C ALA A 167 13.81 10.33 0.20
N PRO A 168 13.52 11.25 1.14
CA PRO A 168 13.57 12.68 0.86
C PRO A 168 14.95 13.08 0.31
N SER A 169 14.97 13.90 -0.75
CA SER A 169 16.19 14.43 -1.35
C SER A 169 16.50 15.79 -0.74
N GLY A 170 17.75 16.02 -0.35
CA GLY A 170 18.25 17.28 0.22
C GLY A 170 18.73 17.16 1.67
N PRO A 171 19.24 18.26 2.24
CA PRO A 171 19.69 18.27 3.62
C PRO A 171 18.51 17.97 4.56
N GLN A 172 18.80 17.20 5.60
CA GLN A 172 17.82 16.90 6.64
C GLN A 172 17.50 18.21 7.38
N GLN A 173 16.21 18.59 7.42
CA GLN A 173 15.78 19.73 8.22
C GLN A 173 15.83 19.38 9.72
N ASP A 174 15.98 20.40 10.56
CA ASP A 174 15.86 20.22 12.00
C ASP A 174 14.45 19.72 12.35
N ARG A 175 14.38 18.57 12.99
CA ARG A 175 13.10 17.98 13.42
C ARG A 175 12.54 18.78 14.59
N ARG A 176 11.21 18.89 14.63
CA ARG A 176 10.52 19.45 15.77
C ARG A 176 10.45 18.39 16.86
N GLU A 177 11.13 18.61 17.97
CA GLU A 177 11.28 17.65 19.07
C GLU A 177 9.93 17.16 19.67
N ASN A 178 8.86 17.92 19.47
CA ASN A 178 7.53 17.68 20.02
C ASN A 178 6.46 17.31 18.96
N LEU A 179 6.84 16.95 17.72
CA LEU A 179 5.90 16.62 16.67
C LEU A 179 5.75 15.11 16.47
N VAL A 180 4.59 14.58 16.87
CA VAL A 180 4.14 13.22 16.59
C VAL A 180 3.39 13.20 15.26
N LEU A 181 3.76 12.32 14.34
CA LEU A 181 3.11 12.19 13.04
C LEU A 181 2.36 10.86 12.94
N PHE A 182 1.05 10.95 12.67
CA PHE A 182 0.23 9.86 12.16
C PHE A 182 -0.09 10.16 10.69
N LEU A 183 0.31 9.28 9.77
CA LEU A 183 0.13 9.47 8.32
C LEU A 183 -0.49 8.23 7.69
N ASP A 184 -1.81 8.12 7.76
CA ASP A 184 -2.63 7.08 7.13
C ASP A 184 -4.12 7.48 7.21
N ARG A 185 -5.02 6.61 6.75
CA ARG A 185 -6.47 6.80 6.89
C ARG A 185 -6.85 6.90 8.37
N LEU A 186 -7.67 7.89 8.70
CA LEU A 186 -8.16 8.14 10.07
C LEU A 186 -9.25 7.12 10.44
N THR A 187 -8.84 5.89 10.73
CA THR A 187 -9.72 4.77 11.07
C THR A 187 -9.18 4.01 12.28
N GLY A 188 -10.06 3.35 13.04
CA GLY A 188 -9.66 2.48 14.15
C GLY A 188 -8.73 1.35 13.70
N ALA A 189 -8.92 0.81 12.48
CA ALA A 189 -8.05 -0.23 11.93
C ALA A 189 -6.60 0.21 11.77
N LYS A 190 -6.34 1.51 11.61
CA LYS A 190 -5.00 2.10 11.55
C LYS A 190 -4.48 2.59 12.91
N GLY A 191 -5.27 2.40 13.99
CA GLY A 191 -4.86 2.70 15.36
C GLY A 191 -4.85 4.19 15.71
N VAL A 192 -5.56 5.07 14.97
CA VAL A 192 -5.54 6.52 15.24
C VAL A 192 -6.03 6.85 16.65
N PHE A 193 -6.98 6.08 17.19
CA PHE A 193 -7.49 6.29 18.54
C PHE A 193 -6.49 5.89 19.63
N ASP A 194 -5.67 4.88 19.36
CA ASP A 194 -4.58 4.50 20.27
C ASP A 194 -3.49 5.57 20.31
N VAL A 195 -3.21 6.20 19.14
CA VAL A 195 -2.28 7.34 19.08
C VAL A 195 -2.82 8.52 19.91
N LEU A 196 -4.13 8.84 19.82
CA LEU A 196 -4.72 9.89 20.65
C LEU A 196 -4.55 9.56 22.15
N GLY A 197 -4.84 8.32 22.56
CA GLY A 197 -4.67 7.89 23.95
C GLY A 197 -3.22 7.98 24.42
N ALA A 198 -2.25 7.58 23.57
CA ALA A 198 -0.83 7.69 23.90
C ALA A 198 -0.36 9.14 24.02
N VAL A 199 -0.81 10.02 23.12
CA VAL A 199 -0.52 11.46 23.16
C VAL A 199 -1.10 12.09 24.43
N ALA A 200 -2.35 11.76 24.79
CA ALA A 200 -2.96 12.23 26.03
C ALA A 200 -2.17 11.82 27.27
N ALA A 201 -1.67 10.59 27.30
CA ALA A 201 -0.90 10.06 28.43
C ALA A 201 0.49 10.71 28.61
N VAL A 202 1.08 11.29 27.55
CA VAL A 202 2.44 11.88 27.61
C VAL A 202 2.44 13.41 27.55
N ARG A 203 1.29 14.03 27.25
CA ARG A 203 1.17 15.46 26.98
C ARG A 203 1.70 16.34 28.10
N ASP A 204 1.36 16.03 29.36
CA ASP A 204 1.75 16.84 30.51
C ASP A 204 3.27 16.84 30.74
N SER A 205 3.96 15.82 30.20
CA SER A 205 5.41 15.68 30.31
C SER A 205 6.17 16.31 29.13
N VAL A 206 5.51 16.56 27.99
CA VAL A 206 6.12 17.08 26.77
C VAL A 206 5.56 18.45 26.45
N PRO A 207 6.32 19.55 26.68
CA PRO A 207 5.85 20.89 26.34
C PRO A 207 5.52 21.02 24.86
N ASP A 208 4.43 21.72 24.55
CA ASP A 208 3.97 22.02 23.19
C ASP A 208 3.81 20.79 22.26
N LEU A 209 3.54 19.61 22.84
CA LEU A 209 3.32 18.39 22.09
C LEU A 209 2.23 18.61 21.03
N THR A 210 2.56 18.26 19.80
CA THR A 210 1.64 18.37 18.67
C THR A 210 1.51 17.01 18.00
N LEU A 211 0.29 16.51 17.84
CA LEU A 211 -0.04 15.37 16.97
C LEU A 211 -0.56 15.90 15.64
N VAL A 212 0.13 15.54 14.56
CA VAL A 212 -0.36 15.80 13.20
C VAL A 212 -0.99 14.51 12.67
N CYS A 213 -2.30 14.56 12.41
CA CYS A 213 -3.07 13.52 11.75
C CYS A 213 -3.22 13.87 10.26
N ALA A 214 -2.44 13.19 9.41
CA ALA A 214 -2.44 13.41 7.96
C ALA A 214 -3.08 12.21 7.26
N GLY A 215 -4.16 12.45 6.54
CA GLY A 215 -4.90 11.41 5.79
C GLY A 215 -6.38 11.69 5.69
N GLY A 216 -7.06 10.93 4.85
CA GLY A 216 -8.52 10.91 4.75
C GLY A 216 -9.17 10.05 5.83
N GLY A 217 -10.49 10.11 5.96
CA GLY A 217 -11.25 9.31 6.92
C GLY A 217 -12.15 10.15 7.82
N ASP A 218 -12.60 9.59 8.95
CA ASP A 218 -13.56 10.25 9.84
C ASP A 218 -12.86 11.22 10.80
N ARG A 219 -12.47 12.39 10.26
CA ARG A 219 -11.89 13.47 11.06
C ARG A 219 -12.79 13.87 12.24
N ALA A 220 -14.12 13.85 12.05
CA ALA A 220 -15.04 14.29 13.09
C ALA A 220 -15.03 13.31 14.28
N ALA A 221 -14.96 11.99 14.01
CA ALA A 221 -14.82 11.00 15.10
C ALA A 221 -13.50 11.17 15.85
N VAL A 222 -12.39 11.38 15.13
CA VAL A 222 -11.07 11.60 15.75
C VAL A 222 -11.06 12.88 16.58
N ALA A 223 -11.63 13.98 16.09
CA ALA A 223 -11.73 15.24 16.82
C ALA A 223 -12.56 15.09 18.12
N ARG A 224 -13.72 14.43 18.05
CA ARG A 224 -14.55 14.15 19.24
C ARG A 224 -13.81 13.34 20.32
N VAL A 225 -12.97 12.38 19.91
CA VAL A 225 -12.16 11.61 20.87
C VAL A 225 -11.05 12.48 21.46
N ALA A 226 -10.41 13.32 20.65
CA ALA A 226 -9.40 14.28 21.13
C ALA A 226 -9.98 15.27 22.14
N GLU A 227 -11.20 15.76 21.92
CA GLU A 227 -11.95 16.61 22.88
C GLU A 227 -12.21 15.88 24.21
N LYS A 228 -12.70 14.63 24.15
CA LYS A 228 -12.95 13.81 25.33
C LYS A 228 -11.68 13.52 26.13
N LEU A 229 -10.54 13.41 25.47
CA LEU A 229 -9.24 13.21 26.10
C LEU A 229 -8.57 14.52 26.56
N GLY A 230 -9.18 15.69 26.32
CA GLY A 230 -8.64 16.99 26.68
C GLY A 230 -7.40 17.42 25.90
N ILE A 231 -7.20 16.88 24.67
CA ILE A 231 -6.03 17.14 23.82
C ILE A 231 -6.36 17.80 22.48
N ALA A 232 -7.57 18.34 22.32
CA ALA A 232 -8.02 18.89 21.03
C ALA A 232 -7.12 19.99 20.49
N ASP A 233 -6.52 20.81 21.34
CA ASP A 233 -5.57 21.87 21.01
C ASP A 233 -4.21 21.34 20.51
N ALA A 234 -3.82 20.14 20.92
CA ALA A 234 -2.60 19.47 20.50
C ALA A 234 -2.77 18.72 19.15
N VAL A 235 -3.99 18.48 18.67
CA VAL A 235 -4.25 17.68 17.46
C VAL A 235 -4.48 18.58 16.25
N LYS A 236 -3.68 18.38 15.20
CA LYS A 236 -3.80 19.07 13.92
C LYS A 236 -4.16 18.11 12.80
N PHE A 237 -5.12 18.48 11.95
CA PHE A 237 -5.56 17.70 10.80
C PHE A 237 -5.15 18.40 9.52
N THR A 238 -4.44 17.70 8.64
CA THR A 238 -4.05 18.23 7.32
C THR A 238 -4.97 17.74 6.20
N GLY A 239 -5.79 16.71 6.47
CA GLY A 239 -6.44 15.95 5.41
C GLY A 239 -5.43 15.12 4.62
N ALA A 240 -5.85 14.63 3.46
CA ALA A 240 -4.96 13.90 2.56
C ALA A 240 -3.91 14.85 1.94
N VAL A 241 -2.64 14.49 2.06
CA VAL A 241 -1.50 15.30 1.61
C VAL A 241 -0.89 14.74 0.32
N GLY A 242 -0.47 15.64 -0.57
CA GLY A 242 0.30 15.27 -1.75
C GLY A 242 1.78 14.99 -1.42
N PRO A 243 2.59 14.57 -2.43
CA PRO A 243 3.97 14.17 -2.21
C PRO A 243 4.85 15.21 -1.49
N SER A 244 4.73 16.49 -1.86
CA SER A 244 5.49 17.57 -1.21
C SER A 244 5.09 17.80 0.25
N GLY A 245 3.78 17.81 0.53
CA GLY A 245 3.28 17.95 1.90
C GLY A 245 3.65 16.76 2.79
N LYS A 246 3.56 15.54 2.25
CA LYS A 246 3.98 14.33 2.94
C LYS A 246 5.47 14.38 3.27
N ARG A 247 6.29 14.77 2.31
CA ARG A 247 7.73 14.96 2.53
C ARG A 247 8.01 15.95 3.65
N ALA A 248 7.39 17.14 3.62
CA ALA A 248 7.58 18.15 4.65
C ALA A 248 7.19 17.67 6.05
N LEU A 249 6.09 16.89 6.17
CA LEU A 249 5.67 16.28 7.43
C LEU A 249 6.69 15.25 7.93
N LEU A 250 7.19 14.39 7.07
CA LEU A 250 8.19 13.37 7.42
C LEU A 250 9.54 13.99 7.81
N GLU A 251 9.95 15.07 7.15
CA GLU A 251 11.18 15.79 7.49
C GLU A 251 11.08 16.50 8.84
N SER A 252 9.90 17.00 9.22
CA SER A 252 9.70 17.76 10.47
C SER A 252 9.33 16.91 11.68
N ALA A 253 8.90 15.65 11.52
CA ALA A 253 8.41 14.81 12.60
C ALA A 253 9.54 14.34 13.54
N ALA A 254 9.31 14.42 14.86
CA ALA A 254 10.17 13.77 15.87
C ALA A 254 9.99 12.25 15.85
N VAL A 255 8.74 11.80 15.68
CA VAL A 255 8.39 10.39 15.69
C VAL A 255 7.19 10.14 14.77
N PHE A 256 7.22 9.03 14.04
CA PHE A 256 6.10 8.51 13.28
C PHE A 256 5.45 7.36 14.06
N VAL A 257 4.11 7.40 14.20
CA VAL A 257 3.38 6.41 14.98
C VAL A 257 2.24 5.82 14.14
N LEU A 258 2.26 4.49 13.95
CA LEU A 258 1.25 3.76 13.19
C LEU A 258 0.93 2.41 13.85
N PRO A 259 0.13 2.38 14.93
CA PRO A 259 -0.21 1.17 15.66
C PRO A 259 -1.39 0.44 15.01
N SER A 260 -1.24 0.07 13.74
CA SER A 260 -2.26 -0.58 12.94
C SER A 260 -2.67 -1.93 13.52
N TYR A 261 -3.96 -2.23 13.50
CA TYR A 261 -4.50 -3.55 13.83
C TYR A 261 -4.37 -4.52 12.66
N ARG A 262 -4.32 -4.00 11.43
CA ARG A 262 -4.14 -4.75 10.19
C ARG A 262 -3.46 -3.88 9.15
N ASP A 263 -2.41 -4.44 8.59
CA ASP A 263 -1.69 -3.86 7.46
C ASP A 263 -0.91 -4.95 6.72
N ALA A 264 -0.53 -4.72 5.48
CA ALA A 264 0.43 -5.57 4.79
C ALA A 264 1.84 -5.02 5.02
N LEU A 265 2.18 -3.95 4.32
CA LEU A 265 3.42 -3.20 4.47
C LEU A 265 3.15 -1.75 4.06
N PRO A 266 2.75 -0.87 5.02
CA PRO A 266 2.34 0.48 4.73
C PRO A 266 3.45 1.30 4.07
N ILE A 267 3.15 1.95 2.94
CA ILE A 267 4.12 2.79 2.27
C ILE A 267 4.53 4.00 3.13
N SER A 268 3.60 4.54 3.91
CA SER A 268 3.86 5.64 4.84
C SER A 268 4.90 5.29 5.91
N LEU A 269 4.89 4.06 6.41
CA LEU A 269 5.90 3.54 7.32
C LEU A 269 7.27 3.46 6.64
N LEU A 270 7.32 2.90 5.44
CA LEU A 270 8.57 2.77 4.68
C LEU A 270 9.16 4.14 4.33
N GLU A 271 8.32 5.12 3.99
CA GLU A 271 8.72 6.50 3.74
C GLU A 271 9.23 7.19 5.01
N ALA A 272 8.59 6.95 6.16
CA ALA A 272 9.07 7.46 7.46
C ALA A 272 10.44 6.87 7.80
N MET A 273 10.62 5.56 7.62
CA MET A 273 11.92 4.91 7.78
C MET A 273 12.96 5.49 6.82
N ALA A 274 12.62 5.66 5.54
CA ALA A 274 13.51 6.23 4.52
C ALA A 274 13.90 7.68 4.83
N ALA A 275 13.00 8.45 5.43
CA ALA A 275 13.24 9.79 5.93
C ALA A 275 14.11 9.79 7.21
N GLY A 276 14.37 8.64 7.82
CA GLY A 276 15.10 8.51 9.08
C GLY A 276 14.32 9.02 10.28
N VAL A 277 12.97 8.99 10.21
CA VAL A 277 12.13 9.28 11.37
C VAL A 277 12.12 8.04 12.26
N PRO A 278 12.27 8.17 13.59
CA PRO A 278 11.99 7.08 14.51
C PRO A 278 10.54 6.61 14.31
N VAL A 279 10.35 5.30 14.17
CA VAL A 279 9.02 4.72 13.91
C VAL A 279 8.56 3.87 15.10
N ILE A 280 7.28 4.00 15.46
CA ILE A 280 6.58 3.13 16.40
C ILE A 280 5.40 2.53 15.65
N ALA A 281 5.36 1.21 15.49
CA ALA A 281 4.31 0.54 14.72
C ALA A 281 3.91 -0.79 15.36
N SER A 282 2.82 -1.39 14.91
CA SER A 282 2.42 -2.71 15.40
C SER A 282 2.99 -3.84 14.54
N PRO A 283 3.31 -5.01 15.16
CA PRO A 283 3.90 -6.15 14.46
C PRO A 283 2.87 -6.93 13.64
N VAL A 284 2.21 -6.26 12.69
CA VAL A 284 1.21 -6.85 11.79
C VAL A 284 1.73 -6.91 10.35
N GLY A 285 1.30 -7.91 9.59
CA GLY A 285 1.77 -8.12 8.22
C GLY A 285 3.28 -8.24 8.12
N ALA A 286 3.92 -7.48 7.23
CA ALA A 286 5.36 -7.44 7.09
C ALA A 286 6.04 -6.29 7.87
N ILE A 287 5.31 -5.62 8.76
CA ILE A 287 5.92 -4.58 9.62
C ILE A 287 6.99 -5.20 10.51
N SER A 288 6.75 -6.41 11.05
CA SER A 288 7.75 -7.17 11.81
C SER A 288 9.01 -7.53 11.00
N ASP A 289 8.87 -7.66 9.67
CA ASP A 289 10.02 -7.91 8.80
C ASP A 289 10.78 -6.61 8.49
N ALA A 290 10.08 -5.47 8.48
CA ALA A 290 10.67 -4.17 8.17
C ALA A 290 11.43 -3.58 9.37
N ILE A 291 10.93 -3.78 10.58
CA ILE A 291 11.43 -3.19 11.82
C ILE A 291 12.12 -4.26 12.67
N VAL A 292 13.33 -3.98 13.10
CA VAL A 292 13.99 -4.71 14.19
C VAL A 292 13.75 -3.91 15.47
N ASP A 293 12.97 -4.50 16.39
CA ASP A 293 12.53 -3.83 17.62
C ASP A 293 13.69 -3.30 18.46
N GLY A 294 13.59 -2.04 18.91
CA GLY A 294 14.63 -1.33 19.67
C GLY A 294 15.87 -0.95 18.86
N VAL A 295 15.97 -1.32 17.57
CA VAL A 295 17.10 -1.04 16.68
C VAL A 295 16.73 -0.08 15.56
N SER A 296 15.78 -0.45 14.70
CA SER A 296 15.33 0.35 13.55
C SER A 296 13.90 0.88 13.70
N GLY A 297 13.34 0.81 14.88
CA GLY A 297 12.00 1.23 15.26
C GLY A 297 11.57 0.51 16.52
N PHE A 298 10.31 0.71 16.90
CA PHE A 298 9.70 0.02 18.03
C PHE A 298 8.44 -0.70 17.55
N LEU A 299 8.26 -1.94 18.05
CA LEU A 299 7.09 -2.76 17.80
C LEU A 299 6.22 -2.81 19.05
N VAL A 300 4.97 -2.37 18.92
CA VAL A 300 3.98 -2.34 20.00
C VAL A 300 2.75 -3.12 19.56
N ALA A 301 2.30 -4.06 20.37
CA ALA A 301 1.09 -4.84 20.04
C ALA A 301 -0.13 -3.93 19.83
N PRO A 302 -1.02 -4.23 18.85
CA PRO A 302 -2.23 -3.45 18.66
C PRO A 302 -3.04 -3.37 19.95
N GLY A 303 -3.48 -2.16 20.33
CA GLY A 303 -4.26 -1.93 21.54
C GLY A 303 -3.46 -1.87 22.86
N ASP A 304 -2.15 -2.13 22.85
CA ASP A 304 -1.31 -1.96 24.03
C ASP A 304 -0.95 -0.47 24.25
N LEU A 305 -1.94 0.27 24.72
CA LEU A 305 -1.82 1.70 24.99
C LEU A 305 -0.71 2.01 26.02
N GLY A 306 -0.53 1.14 27.00
CA GLY A 306 0.48 1.33 28.03
C GLY A 306 1.90 1.30 27.47
N THR A 307 2.22 0.29 26.64
CA THR A 307 3.53 0.19 25.98
C THR A 307 3.69 1.28 24.92
N LEU A 308 2.63 1.62 24.16
CA LEU A 308 2.66 2.70 23.19
C LEU A 308 3.02 4.04 23.84
N SER A 309 2.36 4.38 24.95
CA SER A 309 2.63 5.64 25.69
C SER A 309 4.05 5.70 26.24
N ARG A 310 4.52 4.62 26.87
CA ARG A 310 5.89 4.54 27.40
C ARG A 310 6.94 4.68 26.30
N THR A 311 6.70 4.02 25.15
CA THR A 311 7.62 4.06 24.02
C THR A 311 7.63 5.44 23.37
N LEU A 312 6.46 6.06 23.20
CA LEU A 312 6.33 7.42 22.71
C LEU A 312 7.07 8.41 23.61
N HIS A 313 6.85 8.36 24.91
CA HIS A 313 7.56 9.16 25.88
C HIS A 313 9.07 8.98 25.78
N LYS A 314 9.57 7.73 25.76
CA LYS A 314 10.98 7.41 25.66
C LYS A 314 11.64 8.03 24.41
N VAL A 315 10.95 7.95 23.24
CA VAL A 315 11.49 8.50 21.98
C VAL A 315 11.54 10.03 22.00
N LEU A 316 10.53 10.68 22.61
CA LEU A 316 10.45 12.14 22.69
C LEU A 316 11.45 12.73 23.69
N PHE A 317 11.77 12.00 24.77
CA PHE A 317 12.66 12.47 25.84
C PHE A 317 14.16 12.12 25.65
N ASP A 318 14.47 11.23 24.70
CA ASP A 318 15.85 10.83 24.41
C ASP A 318 16.18 11.10 22.93
N PRO A 319 16.65 12.34 22.61
CA PRO A 319 17.04 12.70 21.25
C PRO A 319 18.15 11.82 20.68
N ALA A 320 19.07 11.34 21.54
CA ALA A 320 20.16 10.46 21.10
C ALA A 320 19.62 9.09 20.67
N LEU A 321 18.69 8.54 21.43
CA LEU A 321 17.97 7.32 21.06
C LEU A 321 17.17 7.53 19.76
N ALA A 322 16.42 8.63 19.66
CA ALA A 322 15.62 8.96 18.48
C ALA A 322 16.50 9.05 17.22
N ALA A 323 17.61 9.75 17.29
CA ALA A 323 18.57 9.87 16.20
C ALA A 323 19.15 8.51 15.79
N ARG A 324 19.55 7.68 16.76
CA ARG A 324 20.10 6.34 16.51
C ARG A 324 19.08 5.43 15.83
N ILE A 325 17.85 5.38 16.35
CA ILE A 325 16.75 4.58 15.78
C ILE A 325 16.41 5.06 14.37
N GLY A 326 16.27 6.37 14.17
CA GLY A 326 15.99 6.95 12.85
C GLY A 326 17.08 6.66 11.81
N ALA A 327 18.36 6.74 12.20
CA ALA A 327 19.48 6.39 11.32
C ALA A 327 19.44 4.90 10.92
N ALA A 328 19.16 4.00 11.86
CA ALA A 328 19.03 2.57 11.60
C ALA A 328 17.78 2.27 10.74
N ALA A 329 16.66 2.97 10.94
CA ALA A 329 15.48 2.89 10.11
C ALA A 329 15.77 3.26 8.65
N ARG A 330 16.46 4.40 8.44
CA ARG A 330 16.88 4.86 7.11
C ARG A 330 17.77 3.84 6.40
N GLU A 331 18.75 3.29 7.10
CA GLU A 331 19.64 2.29 6.52
C GLU A 331 18.90 1.00 6.17
N SER A 332 17.98 0.53 7.02
CA SER A 332 17.10 -0.61 6.73
C SER A 332 16.26 -0.35 5.47
N ALA A 333 15.61 0.82 5.39
CA ALA A 333 14.80 1.20 4.23
C ALA A 333 15.65 1.27 2.96
N ARG A 334 16.82 1.89 3.01
CA ARG A 334 17.76 1.99 1.87
C ARG A 334 18.18 0.63 1.33
N ARG A 335 18.45 -0.32 2.22
CA ARG A 335 18.92 -1.67 1.82
C ARG A 335 17.83 -2.52 1.19
N ARG A 336 16.58 -2.38 1.62
CA ARG A 336 15.51 -3.32 1.31
C ARG A 336 14.41 -2.74 0.43
N TYR A 337 14.11 -1.45 0.58
CA TYR A 337 12.93 -0.79 0.00
C TYR A 337 13.27 0.37 -0.93
N ALA A 338 14.55 0.72 -1.08
CA ALA A 338 14.93 1.74 -2.04
C ALA A 338 14.49 1.34 -3.46
N PRO A 339 14.09 2.30 -4.32
CA PRO A 339 13.65 2.01 -5.67
C PRO A 339 14.64 1.15 -6.46
N GLU A 340 15.93 1.36 -6.27
CA GLU A 340 17.01 0.60 -6.94
C GLU A 340 17.05 -0.88 -6.52
N LYS A 341 16.39 -1.24 -5.43
CA LYS A 341 16.27 -2.62 -4.94
C LYS A 341 14.94 -3.26 -5.33
N VAL A 342 13.88 -2.47 -5.43
CA VAL A 342 12.52 -2.95 -5.69
C VAL A 342 12.22 -3.01 -7.18
N LEU A 343 12.53 -1.93 -7.91
CA LEU A 343 12.14 -1.83 -9.33
C LEU A 343 12.73 -2.91 -10.23
N PRO A 344 13.99 -3.35 -10.08
CA PRO A 344 14.50 -4.44 -10.90
C PRO A 344 13.64 -5.70 -10.84
N ARG A 345 13.00 -5.98 -9.68
CA ARG A 345 12.11 -7.15 -9.53
C ARG A 345 10.81 -6.99 -10.34
N ILE A 346 10.25 -5.77 -10.40
CA ILE A 346 9.09 -5.46 -11.26
C ILE A 346 9.50 -5.54 -12.74
N GLU A 347 10.68 -5.02 -13.09
CA GLU A 347 11.21 -5.05 -14.45
C GLU A 347 11.49 -6.48 -14.93
N GLU A 348 12.02 -7.35 -14.07
CA GLU A 348 12.18 -8.79 -14.34
C GLU A 348 10.83 -9.47 -14.60
N LEU A 349 9.78 -9.11 -13.82
CA LEU A 349 8.44 -9.60 -14.07
C LEU A 349 7.94 -9.14 -15.45
N TYR A 350 8.09 -7.86 -15.80
CA TYR A 350 7.72 -7.36 -17.12
C TYR A 350 8.48 -8.09 -18.25
N ALA A 351 9.78 -8.30 -18.09
CA ALA A 351 10.59 -9.05 -19.06
C ALA A 351 10.09 -10.50 -19.19
N SER A 352 9.71 -11.13 -18.08
CA SER A 352 9.19 -12.50 -18.08
C SER A 352 7.84 -12.64 -18.79
N LEU A 353 6.99 -11.61 -18.72
CA LEU A 353 5.70 -11.56 -19.42
C LEU A 353 5.90 -11.42 -20.95
N ALA A 354 6.98 -10.77 -21.37
CA ALA A 354 7.31 -10.60 -22.78
C ALA A 354 7.68 -11.91 -23.48
N VAL A 355 8.21 -12.87 -22.74
CA VAL A 355 8.75 -14.14 -23.26
C VAL A 355 7.74 -15.29 -23.18
N GLN A 356 6.71 -15.20 -22.34
CA GLN A 356 5.76 -16.30 -22.17
C GLN A 356 4.82 -16.41 -23.39
N PRO A 357 4.77 -17.58 -24.08
CA PRO A 357 3.63 -17.89 -24.91
C PRO A 357 2.38 -17.94 -24.01
N ALA A 358 1.25 -17.46 -24.51
CA ALA A 358 0.00 -17.50 -23.78
C ALA A 358 -0.23 -18.89 -23.18
N ARG A 359 -0.37 -18.97 -21.87
CA ARG A 359 -0.72 -20.22 -21.18
C ARG A 359 -1.98 -20.77 -21.85
N ALA A 360 -1.95 -22.03 -22.29
CA ALA A 360 -3.11 -22.69 -22.84
C ALA A 360 -4.29 -22.52 -21.87
N ALA A 361 -5.43 -22.08 -22.41
CA ALA A 361 -6.64 -21.91 -21.60
C ALA A 361 -6.91 -23.20 -20.84
N ALA A 362 -7.00 -23.13 -19.52
CA ALA A 362 -7.48 -24.27 -18.73
C ALA A 362 -8.87 -24.63 -19.24
N PRO A 363 -9.24 -25.93 -19.28
CA PRO A 363 -10.51 -26.37 -19.78
C PRO A 363 -11.65 -25.65 -19.04
N PRO A 364 -12.75 -25.35 -19.70
CA PRO A 364 -13.88 -24.66 -19.09
C PRO A 364 -14.36 -25.44 -17.86
N VAL A 365 -14.47 -24.76 -16.74
CA VAL A 365 -15.06 -25.33 -15.53
C VAL A 365 -16.52 -25.69 -15.87
N ARG A 366 -16.83 -26.98 -15.95
CA ARG A 366 -18.22 -27.45 -16.12
C ARG A 366 -19.01 -27.02 -14.88
N GLY A 367 -20.02 -26.19 -15.09
CA GLY A 367 -21.16 -26.04 -14.16
C GLY A 367 -21.11 -24.89 -13.16
N ILE A 368 -20.87 -23.65 -13.61
CA ILE A 368 -21.31 -22.48 -12.83
C ILE A 368 -22.59 -21.98 -13.49
N ASP A 369 -23.72 -22.30 -12.88
CA ASP A 369 -25.04 -21.79 -13.29
C ASP A 369 -25.21 -20.35 -12.73
N LEU A 370 -24.93 -19.36 -13.59
CA LEU A 370 -24.98 -17.93 -13.26
C LEU A 370 -26.41 -17.42 -12.97
N LYS A 371 -27.44 -18.25 -13.10
CA LYS A 371 -28.87 -17.89 -12.85
C LYS A 371 -29.26 -17.95 -11.37
N LYS A 372 -28.40 -18.42 -10.47
CA LYS A 372 -28.73 -18.54 -9.04
C LYS A 372 -28.03 -17.51 -8.15
N ALA A 373 -27.37 -16.52 -8.71
CA ALA A 373 -26.60 -15.50 -7.97
C ALA A 373 -27.13 -14.06 -8.24
N ALA A 374 -28.43 -13.92 -8.58
CA ALA A 374 -29.11 -12.63 -8.64
C ALA A 374 -30.06 -12.48 -7.45
#